data_720f4088bb9703d21fa3d42659d0a2fa
#
_entry.id   720f4088bb9703d21fa3d42659d0a2fa
#
_cell.length_a   1.000
_cell.length_b   1.000
_cell.length_c   1.000
_cell.angle_alpha   90.00
_cell.angle_beta   90.00
_cell.angle_gamma   90.00
#
_symmetry.space_group_name_H-M   'P 1'
#
loop_
_entity.id
_entity.type
_entity.pdbx_description
1 polymer ?
#
loop_
_entity_poly.entity_id
_entity_poly.type
_entity_poly.pdbx_seq_one_letter_code
_entity_poly.pdbx_strand_id
1 'polypeptide(L)'
;PARELAPEAQRAPRAEPDVSDAFEYLRYAVNTDSATPELCLTFSGALDPDADYRPYIAINEPVSLEADGARLCIGGLNFGQTRQLTLRAGLPAADGRALASDETTTLTFDDRPARVAFSGSGIILPRIEADGLGIETVNVDEVAVTVRRLTDRAVIFREINEGFEAASGDWYWGGSEPGELGVTVFEGRVDTSGETNANVTTVLPVADMLGALQPGAYYVELTDAAALDRQDREPPARAGRWLIVTDLAFTAYRGETGLEVVVRSLDTAEPVGGVEVQLIARSNEILATRRTGADGRLTFDGPLLAGEEGDAPRMLTAYGPQGDFALLDLTRAPVDLSDEPVAGRAPAGVVDGYVYLDRGIYRPGETVHASALLRGPAGAAVTDRAGA
;
A
#
# COMPACT_ATOMS: atom_id res chain seq x y z
N PRO A 1 -51.84 38.39 -14.14
CA PRO A 1 -51.49 38.98 -12.86
C PRO A 1 -50.08 38.56 -12.47
N ALA A 2 -49.20 39.58 -12.53
CA ALA A 2 -47.81 39.46 -12.11
C ALA A 2 -47.75 39.33 -10.59
N ARG A 3 -47.04 38.34 -10.12
CA ARG A 3 -46.76 38.14 -8.69
C ARG A 3 -45.48 38.89 -8.36
N GLU A 4 -45.64 39.96 -7.63
CA GLU A 4 -44.58 40.81 -7.09
C GLU A 4 -43.72 40.00 -6.13
N LEU A 5 -42.41 39.91 -6.41
CA LEU A 5 -41.41 39.26 -5.54
C LEU A 5 -41.07 40.27 -4.42
N ALA A 6 -41.22 39.84 -3.18
CA ALA A 6 -40.83 40.61 -2.02
C ALA A 6 -39.28 40.81 -2.00
N PRO A 7 -38.81 41.98 -1.48
CA PRO A 7 -37.39 42.27 -1.44
C PRO A 7 -36.65 41.31 -0.50
N GLU A 8 -35.54 40.81 -0.99
CA GLU A 8 -34.59 39.94 -0.29
C GLU A 8 -34.05 40.68 0.95
N ALA A 9 -34.32 40.14 2.12
CA ALA A 9 -33.81 40.67 3.36
C ALA A 9 -32.28 40.61 3.36
N GLN A 10 -31.62 41.77 3.37
CA GLN A 10 -30.18 41.89 3.55
C GLN A 10 -29.80 41.21 4.86
N ARG A 11 -29.10 40.06 4.73
CA ARG A 11 -28.48 39.35 5.84
C ARG A 11 -27.41 40.27 6.43
N ALA A 12 -27.56 40.63 7.69
CA ALA A 12 -26.55 41.35 8.44
C ALA A 12 -25.18 40.63 8.31
N PRO A 13 -24.07 41.35 8.17
CA PRO A 13 -22.75 40.71 8.13
C PRO A 13 -22.57 39.92 9.40
N ARG A 14 -22.20 38.63 9.22
CA ARG A 14 -21.82 37.75 10.32
C ARG A 14 -20.59 38.41 10.94
N ALA A 15 -20.65 38.73 12.23
CA ALA A 15 -19.52 39.26 12.96
C ALA A 15 -18.37 38.22 12.78
N GLU A 16 -17.24 38.66 12.25
CA GLU A 16 -16.01 37.94 12.28
C GLU A 16 -15.70 37.65 13.76
N PRO A 17 -15.26 36.45 14.11
CA PRO A 17 -14.84 36.16 15.48
C PRO A 17 -13.73 37.18 15.83
N ASP A 18 -13.87 37.83 16.95
CA ASP A 18 -12.86 38.73 17.51
C ASP A 18 -11.60 37.90 17.72
N VAL A 19 -10.63 38.04 16.81
CA VAL A 19 -9.35 37.37 16.92
C VAL A 19 -8.61 38.06 18.02
N SER A 20 -8.61 37.49 19.23
CA SER A 20 -7.79 37.94 20.34
C SER A 20 -6.36 38.14 19.82
N ASP A 21 -5.80 39.36 19.99
CA ASP A 21 -4.42 39.69 19.64
C ASP A 21 -3.42 38.94 20.55
N ALA A 22 -3.91 38.19 21.54
CA ALA A 22 -3.13 37.43 22.48
C ALA A 22 -2.59 36.11 21.89
N PHE A 23 -1.36 35.78 22.25
CA PHE A 23 -0.81 34.47 21.97
C PHE A 23 -1.30 33.48 23.04
N GLU A 24 -2.05 32.46 22.62
CA GLU A 24 -2.77 31.55 23.52
C GLU A 24 -2.52 30.09 23.15
N TYR A 25 -2.51 29.23 24.17
CA TYR A 25 -2.64 27.78 24.01
C TYR A 25 -4.10 27.44 23.69
N LEU A 26 -4.34 26.63 22.66
CA LEU A 26 -5.70 26.30 22.19
C LEU A 26 -6.15 24.91 22.58
N ARG A 27 -5.31 23.90 22.32
CA ARG A 27 -5.66 22.49 22.55
C ARG A 27 -4.43 21.59 22.48
N TYR A 28 -4.59 20.35 22.92
CA TYR A 28 -3.65 19.27 22.62
C TYR A 28 -4.29 18.16 21.80
N ALA A 29 -3.45 17.37 21.15
CA ALA A 29 -3.80 16.09 20.52
C ALA A 29 -2.70 15.09 20.85
N VAL A 30 -3.09 13.83 21.06
CA VAL A 30 -2.18 12.71 21.29
C VAL A 30 -2.21 11.82 20.05
N ASN A 31 -1.05 11.57 19.46
CA ASN A 31 -0.88 10.56 18.42
C ASN A 31 -0.54 9.23 19.11
N THR A 32 -1.39 8.22 18.92
CA THR A 32 -1.26 6.88 19.51
C THR A 32 -0.82 5.82 18.49
N ASP A 33 -0.55 6.20 17.24
CA ASP A 33 -0.20 5.24 16.17
C ASP A 33 1.27 4.77 16.26
N SER A 34 2.11 5.52 16.96
CA SER A 34 3.53 5.19 17.16
C SER A 34 3.73 4.32 18.40
N ALA A 35 4.92 3.72 18.53
CA ALA A 35 5.28 2.90 19.69
C ALA A 35 5.32 3.67 21.03
N THR A 36 5.50 4.99 20.96
CA THR A 36 5.40 5.92 22.10
C THR A 36 4.44 7.03 21.75
N PRO A 37 3.59 7.51 22.70
CA PRO A 37 2.66 8.58 22.41
C PRO A 37 3.42 9.88 22.12
N GLU A 38 2.97 10.61 21.13
CA GLU A 38 3.43 11.95 20.82
C GLU A 38 2.32 12.95 21.15
N LEU A 39 2.61 13.89 22.02
CA LEU A 39 1.69 14.95 22.40
C LEU A 39 2.00 16.20 21.59
N CYS A 40 1.06 16.70 20.82
CA CYS A 40 1.21 17.98 20.12
C CYS A 40 0.25 19.03 20.68
N LEU A 41 0.82 20.13 21.17
CA LEU A 41 0.13 21.32 21.64
C LEU A 41 -0.07 22.26 20.46
N THR A 42 -1.25 22.86 20.33
CA THR A 42 -1.56 23.84 19.28
C THR A 42 -1.77 25.21 19.90
N PHE A 43 -1.13 26.22 19.30
CA PHE A 43 -1.20 27.63 19.73
C PHE A 43 -1.93 28.50 18.70
N SER A 44 -2.31 29.71 19.09
CA SER A 44 -2.97 30.69 18.23
C SER A 44 -2.06 31.39 17.23
N GLY A 45 -0.75 31.19 17.32
CA GLY A 45 0.28 31.76 16.42
C GLY A 45 1.44 30.78 16.21
N ALA A 46 2.27 31.08 15.21
CA ALA A 46 3.46 30.29 14.92
C ALA A 46 4.51 30.37 16.03
N LEU A 47 5.20 29.28 16.24
CA LEU A 47 6.34 29.14 17.15
C LEU A 47 7.64 29.37 16.38
N ASP A 48 8.69 29.85 17.08
CA ASP A 48 10.02 29.95 16.53
C ASP A 48 10.68 28.56 16.57
N PRO A 49 11.02 27.93 15.43
CA PRO A 49 11.61 26.61 15.39
C PRO A 49 12.99 26.53 16.03
N ASP A 50 13.69 27.65 16.15
CA ASP A 50 15.04 27.74 16.72
C ASP A 50 15.04 28.08 18.23
N ALA A 51 13.86 28.33 18.83
CA ALA A 51 13.75 28.66 20.25
C ALA A 51 13.86 27.42 21.14
N ASP A 52 14.49 27.58 22.31
CA ASP A 52 14.47 26.55 23.35
C ASP A 52 13.18 26.66 24.21
N TYR A 53 12.27 25.74 24.01
CA TYR A 53 10.98 25.70 24.75
C TYR A 53 11.04 24.96 26.09
N ARG A 54 12.16 24.28 26.45
CA ARG A 54 12.28 23.51 27.69
C ARG A 54 12.03 24.32 28.97
N PRO A 55 12.46 25.59 29.08
CA PRO A 55 12.19 26.38 30.27
C PRO A 55 10.70 26.65 30.52
N TYR A 56 9.90 26.57 29.48
CA TYR A 56 8.47 26.89 29.51
C TYR A 56 7.56 25.66 29.65
N ILE A 57 8.11 24.45 29.58
CA ILE A 57 7.38 23.19 29.68
C ILE A 57 7.72 22.53 31.02
N ALA A 58 6.75 22.48 31.93
CA ALA A 58 6.91 21.76 33.18
C ALA A 58 6.12 20.44 33.11
N ILE A 59 6.83 19.34 32.93
CA ILE A 59 6.36 17.95 32.99
C ILE A 59 7.44 17.14 33.73
N ASN A 60 7.03 16.15 34.53
CA ASN A 60 7.94 15.42 35.44
C ASN A 60 8.71 14.28 34.77
N GLU A 61 8.95 14.34 33.45
CA GLU A 61 9.66 13.33 32.68
C GLU A 61 10.63 13.98 31.70
N PRO A 62 11.73 13.29 31.33
CA PRO A 62 12.60 13.75 30.26
C PRO A 62 11.86 13.65 28.93
N VAL A 63 11.67 14.78 28.26
CA VAL A 63 10.93 14.88 27.00
C VAL A 63 11.78 15.48 25.89
N SER A 64 11.50 15.10 24.66
CA SER A 64 11.94 15.80 23.45
C SER A 64 10.87 16.83 23.05
N LEU A 65 11.32 17.97 22.51
CA LEU A 65 10.43 19.03 22.04
C LEU A 65 10.79 19.36 20.61
N GLU A 66 9.76 19.48 19.77
CA GLU A 66 9.87 19.86 18.37
C GLU A 66 8.80 20.88 18.03
N ALA A 67 9.19 22.04 17.50
CA ALA A 67 8.28 23.09 17.07
C ALA A 67 8.09 23.04 15.55
N ASP A 68 6.83 22.98 15.11
CA ASP A 68 6.43 22.99 13.69
C ASP A 68 5.23 23.92 13.49
N GLY A 69 5.45 25.08 12.87
CA GLY A 69 4.41 26.08 12.67
C GLY A 69 3.81 26.54 14.00
N ALA A 70 2.53 26.33 14.20
CA ALA A 70 1.80 26.69 15.44
C ALA A 70 1.70 25.50 16.44
N ARG A 71 2.51 24.44 16.24
CA ARG A 71 2.47 23.24 17.08
C ARG A 71 3.79 23.03 17.79
N LEU A 72 3.71 22.58 19.05
CA LEU A 72 4.84 22.09 19.84
C LEU A 72 4.56 20.62 20.17
N CYS A 73 5.31 19.72 19.59
CA CYS A 73 5.21 18.29 19.83
C CYS A 73 6.19 17.84 20.92
N ILE A 74 5.70 17.01 21.83
CA ILE A 74 6.40 16.50 23.02
C ILE A 74 6.45 14.99 22.90
N GLY A 75 7.64 14.44 22.75
CA GLY A 75 7.91 13.00 22.72
C GLY A 75 8.59 12.50 23.98
N GLY A 76 8.71 11.18 24.12
CA GLY A 76 9.30 10.51 25.28
C GLY A 76 8.30 10.21 26.40
N LEU A 77 7.01 10.29 26.11
CA LEU A 77 5.91 9.98 27.04
C LEU A 77 5.55 8.48 26.97
N ASN A 78 4.76 8.01 27.93
CA ASN A 78 4.30 6.63 28.01
C ASN A 78 2.78 6.55 27.96
N PHE A 79 2.24 5.48 27.35
CA PHE A 79 0.82 5.15 27.36
C PHE A 79 0.30 4.77 28.75
N GLY A 80 -1.03 4.71 28.94
CA GLY A 80 -1.69 4.26 30.16
C GLY A 80 -1.49 5.19 31.35
N GLN A 81 -1.14 6.46 31.14
CA GLN A 81 -0.78 7.37 32.21
C GLN A 81 -1.52 8.70 32.11
N THR A 82 -1.76 9.30 33.29
CA THR A 82 -2.25 10.68 33.37
C THR A 82 -1.13 11.57 33.88
N ARG A 83 -0.90 12.71 33.25
CA ARG A 83 0.16 13.66 33.57
C ARG A 83 -0.39 15.07 33.65
N GLN A 84 0.25 15.86 34.49
CA GLN A 84 0.00 17.29 34.53
C GLN A 84 1.08 18.02 33.76
N LEU A 85 0.65 18.84 32.81
CA LEU A 85 1.52 19.71 32.02
C LEU A 85 1.24 21.15 32.41
N THR A 86 2.28 21.91 32.71
CA THR A 86 2.18 23.36 32.87
C THR A 86 3.01 24.06 31.80
N LEU A 87 2.35 24.90 31.02
CA LEU A 87 2.97 25.85 30.12
C LEU A 87 3.20 27.12 30.89
N ARG A 88 4.45 27.59 30.97
CA ARG A 88 4.76 28.79 31.75
C ARG A 88 4.56 30.06 30.95
N ALA A 89 4.16 31.10 31.63
CA ALA A 89 4.13 32.44 31.08
C ALA A 89 5.47 32.82 30.44
N GLY A 90 5.41 33.57 29.35
CA GLY A 90 6.60 33.97 28.60
C GLY A 90 7.00 32.99 27.49
N LEU A 91 6.31 31.88 27.26
CA LEU A 91 6.53 30.99 26.13
C LEU A 91 6.43 31.79 24.82
N PRO A 92 7.52 31.88 24.01
CA PRO A 92 7.58 32.83 22.91
C PRO A 92 6.92 32.31 21.62
N ALA A 93 6.26 33.21 20.91
CA ALA A 93 5.85 33.04 19.52
C ALA A 93 6.89 33.62 18.56
N ALA A 94 6.87 33.18 17.29
CA ALA A 94 7.78 33.64 16.24
C ALA A 94 7.65 35.14 15.94
N ASP A 95 6.50 35.76 16.20
CA ASP A 95 6.22 37.17 15.98
C ASP A 95 6.57 38.07 17.18
N GLY A 96 7.19 37.53 18.22
CA GLY A 96 7.60 38.23 19.43
C GLY A 96 6.54 38.36 20.51
N ARG A 97 5.32 37.88 20.29
CA ARG A 97 4.32 37.70 21.37
C ARG A 97 4.74 36.56 22.29
N ALA A 98 4.11 36.46 23.44
CA ALA A 98 4.37 35.40 24.39
C ALA A 98 3.09 35.00 25.16
N LEU A 99 3.07 33.78 25.72
CA LEU A 99 2.00 33.33 26.58
C LEU A 99 1.90 34.23 27.82
N ALA A 100 0.73 34.76 28.08
CA ALA A 100 0.54 35.80 29.10
C ALA A 100 0.55 35.28 30.55
N SER A 101 0.10 34.06 30.77
CA SER A 101 0.00 33.42 32.10
C SER A 101 0.32 31.94 32.03
N ASP A 102 0.62 31.35 33.18
CA ASP A 102 0.78 29.90 33.27
C ASP A 102 -0.54 29.19 32.94
N GLU A 103 -0.45 28.17 32.05
CA GLU A 103 -1.55 27.33 31.66
C GLU A 103 -1.27 25.89 32.12
N THR A 104 -2.16 25.32 32.94
CA THR A 104 -2.04 23.95 33.42
C THR A 104 -3.15 23.08 32.88
N THR A 105 -2.79 21.96 32.24
CA THR A 105 -3.72 20.98 31.71
C THR A 105 -3.40 19.58 32.20
N THR A 106 -4.42 18.76 32.35
CA THR A 106 -4.26 17.33 32.65
C THR A 106 -4.32 16.57 31.34
N LEU A 107 -3.28 15.81 31.07
CA LEU A 107 -3.13 14.97 29.89
C LEU A 107 -3.41 13.52 30.28
N THR A 108 -4.28 12.87 29.52
CA THR A 108 -4.51 11.43 29.64
C THR A 108 -3.98 10.75 28.40
N PHE A 109 -3.12 9.79 28.59
CA PHE A 109 -2.57 8.93 27.56
C PHE A 109 -3.23 7.56 27.74
N ASP A 110 -4.31 7.36 27.02
CA ASP A 110 -4.98 6.05 27.01
C ASP A 110 -4.03 4.99 26.44
N ASP A 111 -4.33 3.72 26.68
CA ASP A 111 -3.64 2.62 26.03
C ASP A 111 -3.85 2.68 24.51
N ARG A 112 -2.90 2.15 23.76
CA ARG A 112 -3.06 2.04 22.30
C ARG A 112 -4.31 1.21 21.99
N PRO A 113 -5.05 1.56 20.93
CA PRO A 113 -6.17 0.74 20.50
C PRO A 113 -5.68 -0.67 20.13
N ALA A 114 -6.51 -1.67 20.41
CA ALA A 114 -6.26 -3.02 19.96
C ALA A 114 -6.08 -3.05 18.43
N ARG A 115 -5.01 -3.68 17.96
CA ARG A 115 -4.69 -3.76 16.54
C ARG A 115 -4.26 -5.16 16.16
N VAL A 116 -4.73 -5.61 15.00
CA VAL A 116 -4.28 -6.84 14.34
C VAL A 116 -3.92 -6.49 12.90
N ALA A 117 -2.76 -6.90 12.45
CA ALA A 117 -2.29 -6.65 11.08
C ALA A 117 -1.42 -7.81 10.59
N PHE A 118 -1.24 -7.91 9.29
CA PHE A 118 -0.25 -8.80 8.69
C PHE A 118 1.07 -8.06 8.49
N SER A 119 2.18 -8.73 8.73
CA SER A 119 3.50 -8.21 8.36
C SER A 119 3.70 -8.30 6.84
N GLY A 120 4.14 -7.19 6.23
CA GLY A 120 4.38 -7.10 4.79
C GLY A 120 3.11 -7.07 3.94
N SER A 121 3.25 -7.01 2.61
CA SER A 121 2.16 -6.82 1.64
C SER A 121 2.01 -7.94 0.58
N GLY A 122 2.82 -9.01 0.65
CA GLY A 122 2.79 -10.10 -0.33
C GLY A 122 1.49 -10.89 -0.32
N ILE A 123 1.00 -11.27 -1.50
CA ILE A 123 -0.18 -12.15 -1.69
C ILE A 123 0.19 -13.54 -2.19
N ILE A 124 1.43 -13.76 -2.65
CA ILE A 124 1.93 -15.03 -3.13
C ILE A 124 2.68 -15.73 -2.01
N LEU A 125 2.31 -16.95 -1.70
CA LEU A 125 3.00 -17.84 -0.79
C LEU A 125 3.61 -18.98 -1.61
N PRO A 126 4.95 -19.02 -1.79
CA PRO A 126 5.63 -20.14 -2.42
C PRO A 126 5.40 -21.42 -1.62
N ARG A 127 5.12 -22.52 -2.30
CA ARG A 127 4.84 -23.82 -1.64
C ARG A 127 5.99 -24.35 -0.78
N ILE A 128 7.21 -23.92 -1.03
CA ILE A 128 8.42 -24.46 -0.41
C ILE A 128 8.86 -23.66 0.82
N GLU A 129 8.65 -22.36 0.81
CA GLU A 129 9.08 -21.46 1.88
C GLU A 129 7.92 -21.03 2.78
N ALA A 130 6.88 -21.83 2.88
CA ALA A 130 5.73 -21.52 3.73
C ALA A 130 6.04 -21.73 5.23
N ASP A 131 7.16 -21.18 5.72
CA ASP A 131 7.53 -21.25 7.13
C ASP A 131 6.52 -20.55 8.04
N GLY A 132 5.72 -19.64 7.46
CA GLY A 132 4.65 -18.99 8.17
C GLY A 132 4.27 -17.61 7.61
N LEU A 133 3.19 -17.08 8.14
CA LEU A 133 2.67 -15.77 7.79
C LEU A 133 2.87 -14.84 9.00
N GLY A 134 3.69 -13.82 8.85
CA GLY A 134 3.94 -12.85 9.91
C GLY A 134 2.70 -12.02 10.21
N ILE A 135 2.37 -11.87 11.49
CA ILE A 135 1.32 -10.99 11.99
C ILE A 135 1.88 -10.05 13.04
N GLU A 136 1.28 -8.88 13.15
CA GLU A 136 1.59 -7.87 14.17
C GLU A 136 0.33 -7.56 14.97
N THR A 137 0.47 -7.54 16.28
CA THR A 137 -0.62 -7.20 17.20
C THR A 137 -0.19 -6.09 18.16
N VAL A 138 -1.17 -5.35 18.66
CA VAL A 138 -1.04 -4.40 19.77
C VAL A 138 -2.22 -4.63 20.70
N ASN A 139 -1.97 -4.84 21.98
CA ASN A 139 -3.01 -5.04 23.00
C ASN A 139 -4.04 -6.13 22.64
N VAL A 140 -3.59 -7.19 21.98
CA VAL A 140 -4.37 -8.38 21.64
C VAL A 140 -3.60 -9.61 22.12
N ASP A 141 -4.12 -10.32 23.10
CA ASP A 141 -3.45 -11.47 23.72
C ASP A 141 -3.65 -12.76 22.91
N GLU A 142 -4.74 -12.87 22.17
CA GLU A 142 -5.08 -14.04 21.38
C GLU A 142 -5.80 -13.63 20.10
N VAL A 143 -5.37 -14.16 18.97
CA VAL A 143 -5.98 -13.96 17.67
C VAL A 143 -6.74 -15.19 17.23
N ALA A 144 -8.02 -15.04 16.91
CA ALA A 144 -8.80 -16.04 16.20
C ALA A 144 -8.42 -15.99 14.71
N VAL A 145 -8.09 -17.13 14.15
CA VAL A 145 -7.67 -17.29 12.76
C VAL A 145 -8.69 -18.13 12.01
N THR A 146 -9.23 -17.60 10.93
CA THR A 146 -10.10 -18.33 10.02
C THR A 146 -9.45 -18.34 8.63
N VAL A 147 -9.30 -19.53 8.04
CA VAL A 147 -8.80 -19.66 6.66
C VAL A 147 -9.88 -20.26 5.79
N ARG A 148 -10.17 -19.55 4.69
CA ARG A 148 -11.15 -19.98 3.69
C ARG A 148 -10.44 -20.26 2.37
N ARG A 149 -10.75 -21.40 1.77
CA ARG A 149 -10.33 -21.72 0.40
C ARG A 149 -11.35 -21.13 -0.57
N LEU A 150 -10.85 -20.46 -1.57
CA LEU A 150 -11.64 -19.77 -2.58
C LEU A 150 -11.53 -20.47 -3.93
N THR A 151 -12.52 -20.29 -4.78
CA THR A 151 -12.41 -20.66 -6.18
C THR A 151 -11.64 -19.58 -6.95
N ASP A 152 -10.97 -19.96 -8.02
CA ASP A 152 -10.34 -19.04 -8.97
C ASP A 152 -11.31 -17.96 -9.46
N ARG A 153 -12.56 -18.34 -9.74
CA ARG A 153 -13.62 -17.42 -10.18
C ARG A 153 -13.96 -16.34 -9.16
N ALA A 154 -14.01 -16.69 -7.88
CA ALA A 154 -14.24 -15.73 -6.80
C ALA A 154 -13.09 -14.73 -6.71
N VAL A 155 -11.85 -15.22 -6.84
CA VAL A 155 -10.63 -14.38 -6.80
C VAL A 155 -10.58 -13.43 -8.00
N ILE A 156 -10.84 -13.93 -9.22
CA ILE A 156 -10.87 -13.14 -10.45
C ILE A 156 -11.95 -12.05 -10.35
N PHE A 157 -13.16 -12.41 -9.92
CA PHE A 157 -14.25 -11.45 -9.75
C PHE A 157 -13.89 -10.34 -8.76
N ARG A 158 -13.27 -10.72 -7.66
CA ARG A 158 -12.83 -9.78 -6.62
C ARG A 158 -11.77 -8.83 -7.14
N GLU A 159 -10.72 -9.34 -7.78
CA GLU A 159 -9.63 -8.53 -8.31
C GLU A 159 -10.11 -7.51 -9.36
N ILE A 160 -11.03 -7.91 -10.23
CA ILE A 160 -11.60 -7.02 -11.24
C ILE A 160 -12.36 -5.85 -10.61
N ASN A 161 -13.12 -6.11 -9.55
CA ASN A 161 -14.02 -5.11 -8.95
C ASN A 161 -13.34 -4.25 -7.89
N GLU A 162 -12.44 -4.80 -7.08
CA GLU A 162 -11.95 -4.15 -5.87
C GLU A 162 -10.43 -4.08 -5.77
N GLY A 163 -9.72 -4.98 -6.45
CA GLY A 163 -8.27 -5.14 -6.33
C GLY A 163 -7.82 -5.78 -5.01
N PHE A 164 -6.64 -6.43 -5.02
CA PHE A 164 -6.11 -7.10 -3.84
C PHE A 164 -5.66 -6.16 -2.71
N GLU A 165 -5.25 -4.94 -3.03
CA GLU A 165 -4.80 -3.98 -2.01
C GLU A 165 -5.93 -3.49 -1.11
N ALA A 166 -7.15 -3.41 -1.63
CA ALA A 166 -8.32 -3.04 -0.84
C ALA A 166 -8.62 -4.04 0.29
N ALA A 167 -8.06 -5.26 0.21
CA ALA A 167 -8.28 -6.32 1.19
C ALA A 167 -7.15 -6.45 2.24
N SER A 168 -6.06 -5.69 2.12
CA SER A 168 -4.91 -5.78 3.03
C SER A 168 -4.84 -4.69 4.10
N GLY A 169 -5.80 -3.76 4.13
CA GLY A 169 -5.89 -2.67 5.10
C GLY A 169 -7.12 -2.78 5.99
N ASP A 170 -7.20 -1.88 6.96
CA ASP A 170 -8.32 -1.74 7.87
C ASP A 170 -9.66 -1.67 7.12
N TRP A 171 -10.26 -2.79 6.99
CA TRP A 171 -11.67 -3.07 6.84
C TRP A 171 -12.59 -2.14 6.04
N TYR A 172 -12.74 -2.38 4.75
CA TYR A 172 -13.97 -2.04 4.04
C TYR A 172 -14.38 -3.17 3.07
N TRP A 173 -15.44 -3.89 3.41
CA TRP A 173 -16.09 -4.83 2.52
C TRP A 173 -17.19 -4.10 1.75
N GLY A 174 -16.84 -3.53 0.62
CA GLY A 174 -17.83 -2.99 -0.32
C GLY A 174 -18.57 -4.06 -1.14
N GLY A 175 -18.46 -5.34 -0.75
CA GLY A 175 -18.96 -6.47 -1.52
C GLY A 175 -19.34 -7.68 -0.67
N SER A 176 -19.34 -8.86 -1.25
CA SER A 176 -19.72 -10.12 -0.59
C SER A 176 -18.74 -10.48 0.54
N GLU A 177 -19.26 -10.94 1.66
CA GLU A 177 -18.47 -11.44 2.80
C GLU A 177 -17.57 -12.62 2.36
N PRO A 178 -16.33 -12.77 2.88
CA PRO A 178 -15.48 -13.93 2.54
C PRO A 178 -16.14 -15.28 2.78
N GLY A 179 -17.03 -15.36 3.77
CA GLY A 179 -17.81 -16.54 4.07
C GLY A 179 -18.76 -16.95 2.94
N GLU A 180 -19.18 -16.01 2.11
CA GLU A 180 -20.03 -16.29 0.95
C GLU A 180 -19.22 -16.76 -0.27
N LEU A 181 -17.93 -16.37 -0.36
CA LEU A 181 -17.07 -16.64 -1.50
C LEU A 181 -16.21 -17.90 -1.34
N GLY A 182 -16.03 -18.40 -0.12
CA GLY A 182 -15.09 -19.48 0.18
C GLY A 182 -15.63 -20.51 1.14
N VAL A 183 -14.94 -21.64 1.22
CA VAL A 183 -15.20 -22.72 2.18
C VAL A 183 -14.15 -22.64 3.28
N THR A 184 -14.58 -22.60 4.54
CA THR A 184 -13.67 -22.65 5.69
C THR A 184 -12.92 -23.97 5.70
N VAL A 185 -11.60 -23.91 5.72
CA VAL A 185 -10.69 -25.07 5.75
C VAL A 185 -9.90 -25.15 7.05
N PHE A 186 -9.85 -24.06 7.81
CA PHE A 186 -9.22 -24.01 9.11
C PHE A 186 -9.85 -22.94 10.00
N GLU A 187 -10.01 -23.26 11.27
CA GLU A 187 -10.32 -22.33 12.35
C GLU A 187 -9.45 -22.67 13.56
N GLY A 188 -8.89 -21.67 14.19
CA GLY A 188 -8.00 -21.85 15.34
C GLY A 188 -7.74 -20.55 16.08
N ARG A 189 -6.95 -20.63 17.15
CA ARG A 189 -6.51 -19.47 17.93
C ARG A 189 -5.01 -19.52 18.12
N VAL A 190 -4.38 -18.37 18.13
CA VAL A 190 -2.93 -18.21 18.28
C VAL A 190 -2.66 -17.20 19.37
N ASP A 191 -1.80 -17.56 20.31
CA ASP A 191 -1.32 -16.70 21.38
C ASP A 191 -0.43 -15.61 20.80
N THR A 192 -0.78 -14.36 21.08
CA THR A 192 -0.07 -13.15 20.69
C THR A 192 0.24 -12.29 21.91
N SER A 193 0.17 -12.85 23.11
CA SER A 193 0.42 -12.15 24.37
C SER A 193 1.78 -11.46 24.39
N GLY A 194 1.81 -10.26 24.93
CA GLY A 194 3.03 -9.47 25.05
C GLY A 194 2.88 -8.29 25.99
N GLU A 195 3.84 -7.38 25.93
CA GLU A 195 3.79 -6.16 26.74
C GLU A 195 2.66 -5.24 26.24
N THR A 196 1.92 -4.66 27.19
CA THR A 196 0.88 -3.68 26.87
C THR A 196 1.47 -2.50 26.09
N ASN A 197 0.76 -2.05 25.05
CA ASN A 197 1.16 -0.97 24.15
C ASN A 197 2.40 -1.24 23.28
N ALA A 198 2.95 -2.45 23.32
CA ALA A 198 4.04 -2.86 22.45
C ALA A 198 3.51 -3.52 21.16
N ASN A 199 4.29 -3.42 20.09
CA ASN A 199 4.06 -4.25 18.90
C ASN A 199 4.58 -5.66 19.17
N VAL A 200 3.72 -6.64 19.02
CA VAL A 200 4.08 -8.07 19.12
C VAL A 200 4.06 -8.66 17.72
N THR A 201 5.16 -9.28 17.32
CA THR A 201 5.26 -10.01 16.04
C THR A 201 5.19 -11.51 16.30
N THR A 202 4.24 -12.18 15.67
CA THR A 202 4.03 -13.63 15.76
C THR A 202 4.03 -14.22 14.36
N VAL A 203 4.53 -15.45 14.21
CA VAL A 203 4.50 -16.18 12.94
C VAL A 203 3.40 -17.23 13.02
N LEU A 204 2.41 -17.13 12.13
CA LEU A 204 1.38 -18.15 11.97
C LEU A 204 1.99 -19.35 11.23
N PRO A 205 2.01 -20.56 11.82
CA PRO A 205 2.56 -21.75 11.16
C PRO A 205 1.58 -22.29 10.11
N VAL A 206 1.50 -21.63 8.97
CA VAL A 206 0.47 -21.90 7.92
C VAL A 206 0.53 -23.36 7.44
N ALA A 207 1.74 -23.92 7.34
CA ALA A 207 1.91 -25.32 6.93
C ALA A 207 1.30 -26.30 7.94
N ASP A 208 1.47 -26.03 9.23
CA ASP A 208 0.89 -26.86 10.30
C ASP A 208 -0.63 -26.71 10.39
N MET A 209 -1.12 -25.50 10.12
CA MET A 209 -2.55 -25.16 10.16
C MET A 209 -3.34 -25.78 9.01
N LEU A 210 -2.77 -25.82 7.80
CA LEU A 210 -3.43 -26.31 6.59
C LEU A 210 -2.98 -27.72 6.16
N GLY A 211 -2.06 -28.35 6.90
CA GLY A 211 -1.39 -29.55 6.46
C GLY A 211 -0.52 -29.31 5.23
N ALA A 212 -0.39 -30.29 4.34
CA ALA A 212 0.28 -30.06 3.07
C ALA A 212 -0.53 -29.01 2.27
N LEU A 213 0.03 -27.82 2.10
CA LEU A 213 -0.61 -26.72 1.38
C LEU A 213 -0.96 -27.16 -0.04
N GLN A 214 -2.24 -27.21 -0.31
CA GLN A 214 -2.73 -27.44 -1.66
C GLN A 214 -2.62 -26.15 -2.48
N PRO A 215 -2.23 -26.21 -3.75
CA PRO A 215 -2.27 -25.05 -4.61
C PRO A 215 -3.68 -24.44 -4.66
N GLY A 216 -3.76 -23.11 -4.73
CA GLY A 216 -5.03 -22.42 -4.83
C GLY A 216 -5.04 -21.08 -4.13
N ALA A 217 -6.21 -20.48 -4.11
CA ALA A 217 -6.43 -19.19 -3.47
C ALA A 217 -7.10 -19.36 -2.10
N TYR A 218 -6.64 -18.58 -1.15
CA TYR A 218 -7.11 -18.58 0.22
C TYR A 218 -7.38 -17.15 0.69
N TYR A 219 -8.27 -17.03 1.67
CA TYR A 219 -8.44 -15.83 2.46
C TYR A 219 -8.19 -16.16 3.91
N VAL A 220 -7.24 -15.44 4.51
CA VAL A 220 -6.89 -15.56 5.92
C VAL A 220 -7.47 -14.36 6.65
N GLU A 221 -8.32 -14.60 7.62
CA GLU A 221 -8.91 -13.59 8.49
C GLU A 221 -8.40 -13.77 9.91
N LEU A 222 -7.98 -12.66 10.49
CA LEU A 222 -7.49 -12.55 11.86
C LEU A 222 -8.44 -11.64 12.63
N THR A 223 -8.83 -12.03 13.84
CA THR A 223 -9.74 -11.23 14.66
C THR A 223 -9.32 -11.32 16.13
N ASP A 224 -9.40 -10.24 16.88
CA ASP A 224 -9.24 -10.25 18.34
C ASP A 224 -10.23 -11.24 18.96
N ALA A 225 -9.69 -12.33 19.51
CA ALA A 225 -10.49 -13.40 20.07
C ALA A 225 -11.29 -12.96 21.31
N ALA A 226 -10.71 -12.08 22.13
CA ALA A 226 -11.37 -11.60 23.32
C ALA A 226 -12.57 -10.70 23.00
N ALA A 227 -12.49 -9.90 21.93
CA ALA A 227 -13.59 -9.07 21.47
C ALA A 227 -14.74 -9.90 20.88
N LEU A 228 -14.42 -10.99 20.17
CA LEU A 228 -15.44 -11.95 19.70
C LEU A 228 -16.21 -12.58 20.86
N ASP A 229 -15.49 -12.99 21.92
CA ASP A 229 -16.08 -13.66 23.08
C ASP A 229 -16.96 -12.70 23.91
N ARG A 230 -16.63 -11.39 23.96
CA ARG A 230 -17.41 -10.37 24.67
C ARG A 230 -18.64 -9.89 23.93
N GLN A 231 -18.70 -10.06 22.61
CA GLN A 231 -19.74 -9.50 21.73
C GLN A 231 -19.91 -7.98 21.93
N ASP A 232 -18.79 -7.29 21.96
CA ASP A 232 -18.75 -5.84 22.14
C ASP A 232 -19.51 -5.12 21.01
N ARG A 233 -19.99 -3.90 21.30
CA ARG A 233 -20.66 -3.06 20.30
C ARG A 233 -19.69 -2.47 19.29
N GLU A 234 -18.43 -2.34 19.66
CA GLU A 234 -17.38 -1.90 18.76
C GLU A 234 -16.88 -3.10 17.92
N PRO A 235 -16.64 -2.89 16.65
CA PRO A 235 -16.10 -3.97 15.82
C PRO A 235 -14.74 -4.39 16.38
N PRO A 236 -14.46 -5.71 16.46
CA PRO A 236 -13.18 -6.21 16.93
C PRO A 236 -12.04 -5.76 16.01
N ALA A 237 -10.83 -5.61 16.58
CA ALA A 237 -9.64 -5.47 15.78
C ALA A 237 -9.49 -6.70 14.87
N ARG A 238 -9.33 -6.49 13.58
CA ARG A 238 -9.26 -7.57 12.60
C ARG A 238 -8.45 -7.19 11.37
N ALA A 239 -7.91 -8.19 10.71
CA ALA A 239 -7.21 -8.04 9.45
C ALA A 239 -7.57 -9.19 8.53
N GLY A 240 -7.56 -8.95 7.23
CA GLY A 240 -7.78 -9.96 6.22
C GLY A 240 -6.72 -9.91 5.14
N ARG A 241 -6.31 -11.08 4.63
CA ARG A 241 -5.35 -11.17 3.53
C ARG A 241 -5.72 -12.27 2.55
N TRP A 242 -5.63 -11.92 1.29
CA TRP A 242 -5.62 -12.87 0.20
C TRP A 242 -4.27 -13.55 0.11
N LEU A 243 -4.29 -14.84 -0.18
CA LEU A 243 -3.10 -15.64 -0.28
C LEU A 243 -3.25 -16.62 -1.45
N ILE A 244 -2.29 -16.62 -2.36
CA ILE A 244 -2.22 -17.57 -3.45
C ILE A 244 -1.06 -18.51 -3.18
N VAL A 245 -1.38 -19.77 -2.91
CA VAL A 245 -0.40 -20.84 -2.75
C VAL A 245 -0.12 -21.43 -4.12
N THR A 246 1.09 -21.20 -4.62
CA THR A 246 1.46 -21.57 -6.00
C THR A 246 2.96 -21.84 -6.10
N ASP A 247 3.33 -22.64 -7.09
CA ASP A 247 4.72 -22.75 -7.57
C ASP A 247 4.93 -21.95 -8.88
N LEU A 248 3.88 -21.28 -9.39
CA LEU A 248 3.97 -20.53 -10.64
C LEU A 248 4.41 -19.09 -10.38
N ALA A 249 5.62 -18.75 -10.81
CA ALA A 249 6.02 -17.36 -11.04
C ALA A 249 5.73 -17.02 -12.49
N PHE A 250 4.99 -15.93 -12.76
CA PHE A 250 4.89 -15.49 -14.12
C PHE A 250 5.03 -13.98 -14.29
N THR A 251 5.68 -13.63 -15.41
CA THR A 251 6.02 -12.26 -15.76
C THR A 251 5.46 -11.97 -17.14
N ALA A 252 4.93 -10.78 -17.32
CA ALA A 252 4.42 -10.32 -18.59
C ALA A 252 5.20 -9.10 -19.09
N TYR A 253 5.56 -9.11 -20.37
CA TYR A 253 6.26 -8.02 -21.04
C TYR A 253 5.37 -7.47 -22.15
N ARG A 254 4.87 -6.27 -21.99
CA ARG A 254 4.05 -5.60 -23.00
C ARG A 254 4.96 -4.83 -23.97
N GLY A 255 4.86 -5.15 -25.26
CA GLY A 255 5.57 -4.48 -26.33
C GLY A 255 4.62 -4.07 -27.47
N GLU A 256 5.16 -3.48 -28.54
CA GLU A 256 4.38 -3.07 -29.72
C GLU A 256 3.73 -4.24 -30.44
N THR A 257 4.35 -5.41 -30.43
CA THR A 257 3.89 -6.62 -31.15
C THR A 257 2.91 -7.45 -30.35
N GLY A 258 2.77 -7.20 -29.03
CA GLY A 258 1.90 -7.99 -28.17
C GLY A 258 2.37 -8.07 -26.74
N LEU A 259 1.89 -9.09 -26.03
CA LEU A 259 2.22 -9.40 -24.65
C LEU A 259 2.93 -10.76 -24.60
N GLU A 260 4.22 -10.73 -24.27
CA GLU A 260 4.99 -11.95 -24.01
C GLU A 260 4.84 -12.33 -22.54
N VAL A 261 4.53 -13.59 -22.28
CA VAL A 261 4.39 -14.15 -20.93
C VAL A 261 5.42 -15.24 -20.73
N VAL A 262 6.08 -15.23 -19.58
CA VAL A 262 7.07 -16.21 -19.17
C VAL A 262 6.61 -16.83 -17.85
N VAL A 263 6.50 -18.15 -17.80
CA VAL A 263 6.12 -18.93 -16.63
C VAL A 263 7.30 -19.77 -16.16
N ARG A 264 7.62 -19.67 -14.88
CA ARG A 264 8.68 -20.42 -14.21
C ARG A 264 8.18 -21.03 -12.91
N SER A 265 8.85 -22.06 -12.44
CA SER A 265 8.67 -22.56 -11.07
C SER A 265 9.32 -21.60 -10.08
N LEU A 266 8.63 -21.29 -8.98
CA LEU A 266 9.18 -20.52 -7.86
C LEU A 266 10.24 -21.32 -7.11
N ASP A 267 10.09 -22.66 -7.08
CA ASP A 267 11.03 -23.57 -6.43
C ASP A 267 12.36 -23.68 -7.17
N THR A 268 12.28 -24.01 -8.46
CA THR A 268 13.47 -24.38 -9.25
C THR A 268 13.97 -23.27 -10.18
N ALA A 269 13.18 -22.21 -10.37
CA ALA A 269 13.37 -21.18 -11.38
C ALA A 269 13.37 -21.71 -12.83
N GLU A 270 13.09 -22.99 -13.04
CA GLU A 270 13.04 -23.61 -14.36
C GLU A 270 11.76 -23.22 -15.13
N PRO A 271 11.79 -23.17 -16.47
CA PRO A 271 10.59 -22.91 -17.26
C PRO A 271 9.52 -23.98 -17.06
N VAL A 272 8.24 -23.58 -16.96
CA VAL A 272 7.12 -24.52 -16.87
C VAL A 272 6.33 -24.53 -18.18
N GLY A 273 6.44 -25.63 -18.92
CA GLY A 273 5.70 -25.84 -20.15
C GLY A 273 4.30 -26.40 -19.93
N GLY A 274 3.38 -26.15 -20.88
CA GLY A 274 2.01 -26.66 -20.86
C GLY A 274 1.05 -25.96 -19.90
N VAL A 275 1.47 -24.87 -19.25
CA VAL A 275 0.60 -24.03 -18.41
C VAL A 275 -0.42 -23.32 -19.29
N GLU A 276 -1.69 -23.45 -18.95
CA GLU A 276 -2.76 -22.72 -19.61
C GLU A 276 -2.83 -21.30 -19.05
N VAL A 277 -2.71 -20.30 -19.93
CA VAL A 277 -2.80 -18.90 -19.56
C VAL A 277 -3.98 -18.27 -20.29
N GLN A 278 -4.83 -17.58 -19.54
CA GLN A 278 -5.99 -16.86 -20.05
C GLN A 278 -5.76 -15.36 -19.90
N LEU A 279 -6.02 -14.62 -20.99
CA LEU A 279 -6.10 -13.16 -20.98
C LEU A 279 -7.55 -12.78 -20.70
N ILE A 280 -7.79 -12.05 -19.61
CA ILE A 280 -9.11 -11.69 -19.13
C ILE A 280 -9.33 -10.19 -19.27
N ALA A 281 -10.48 -9.82 -19.81
CA ALA A 281 -10.95 -8.45 -19.95
C ALA A 281 -11.49 -7.88 -18.63
N ARG A 282 -11.67 -6.58 -18.59
CA ARG A 282 -12.30 -5.86 -17.47
C ARG A 282 -13.75 -6.31 -17.22
N SER A 283 -14.44 -6.74 -18.24
CA SER A 283 -15.77 -7.36 -18.17
C SER A 283 -15.78 -8.78 -17.58
N ASN A 284 -14.63 -9.34 -17.25
CA ASN A 284 -14.43 -10.74 -16.87
C ASN A 284 -14.60 -11.74 -18.03
N GLU A 285 -14.59 -11.28 -19.28
CA GLU A 285 -14.59 -12.16 -20.45
C GLU A 285 -13.18 -12.65 -20.77
N ILE A 286 -13.06 -13.91 -21.20
CA ILE A 286 -11.79 -14.49 -21.63
C ILE A 286 -11.53 -14.08 -23.08
N LEU A 287 -10.62 -13.13 -23.28
CA LEU A 287 -10.23 -12.65 -24.61
C LEU A 287 -9.45 -13.69 -25.42
N ALA A 288 -8.62 -14.45 -24.75
CA ALA A 288 -7.85 -15.53 -25.38
C ALA A 288 -7.30 -16.51 -24.33
N THR A 289 -7.09 -17.76 -24.79
CA THR A 289 -6.40 -18.79 -24.02
C THR A 289 -5.21 -19.30 -24.82
N ARG A 290 -4.05 -19.45 -24.20
CA ARG A 290 -2.79 -19.97 -24.77
C ARG A 290 -2.14 -20.93 -23.79
N ARG A 291 -1.20 -21.77 -24.30
CA ARG A 291 -0.39 -22.65 -23.47
C ARG A 291 1.09 -22.33 -23.67
N THR A 292 1.84 -22.39 -22.58
CA THR A 292 3.29 -22.18 -22.63
C THR A 292 3.98 -23.32 -23.39
N GLY A 293 4.99 -22.95 -24.19
CA GLY A 293 5.92 -23.90 -24.78
C GLY A 293 6.82 -24.59 -23.75
N ALA A 294 7.67 -25.51 -24.18
CA ALA A 294 8.63 -26.18 -23.30
C ALA A 294 9.63 -25.19 -22.63
N ASP A 295 9.80 -24.02 -23.21
CA ASP A 295 10.60 -22.90 -22.69
C ASP A 295 9.85 -22.00 -21.71
N GLY A 296 8.64 -22.38 -21.34
CA GLY A 296 7.79 -21.61 -20.42
C GLY A 296 7.18 -20.33 -21.01
N ARG A 297 7.26 -20.14 -22.35
CA ARG A 297 6.85 -18.89 -23.00
C ARG A 297 5.58 -19.05 -23.82
N LEU A 298 4.85 -17.93 -23.94
CA LEU A 298 3.74 -17.74 -24.86
C LEU A 298 3.59 -16.26 -25.22
N THR A 299 2.85 -15.97 -26.29
CA THR A 299 2.59 -14.59 -26.73
C THR A 299 1.10 -14.41 -27.04
N PHE A 300 0.53 -13.28 -26.58
CA PHE A 300 -0.74 -12.76 -27.05
C PHE A 300 -0.49 -11.65 -28.05
N ASP A 301 -1.12 -11.73 -29.22
CA ASP A 301 -0.92 -10.77 -30.32
C ASP A 301 -1.45 -9.37 -29.97
N GLY A 302 -0.84 -8.34 -30.52
CA GLY A 302 -1.18 -6.94 -30.30
C GLY A 302 -2.68 -6.59 -30.40
N PRO A 303 -3.42 -7.07 -31.40
CA PRO A 303 -4.87 -6.82 -31.51
C PRO A 303 -5.69 -7.24 -30.31
N LEU A 304 -5.30 -8.29 -29.58
CA LEU A 304 -5.96 -8.72 -28.35
C LEU A 304 -5.79 -7.71 -27.18
N LEU A 305 -4.83 -6.80 -27.32
CA LEU A 305 -4.49 -5.81 -26.30
C LEU A 305 -5.09 -4.42 -26.58
N ALA A 306 -5.81 -4.27 -27.68
CA ALA A 306 -6.37 -3.00 -28.17
C ALA A 306 -7.81 -2.73 -27.68
N GLY A 307 -8.39 -3.63 -26.88
CA GLY A 307 -9.73 -3.46 -26.33
C GLY A 307 -9.84 -2.25 -25.43
N GLU A 308 -11.02 -1.62 -25.41
CA GLU A 308 -11.35 -0.46 -24.59
C GLU A 308 -12.51 -0.80 -23.64
N GLU A 309 -12.74 0.01 -22.61
CA GLU A 309 -13.81 -0.14 -21.64
C GLU A 309 -13.89 -1.57 -21.05
N GLY A 310 -14.99 -2.27 -21.27
CA GLY A 310 -15.22 -3.65 -20.79
C GLY A 310 -14.30 -4.68 -21.45
N ASP A 311 -13.89 -4.45 -22.70
CA ASP A 311 -13.02 -5.34 -23.46
C ASP A 311 -11.53 -5.06 -23.25
N ALA A 312 -11.19 -4.03 -22.44
CA ALA A 312 -9.80 -3.73 -22.11
C ALA A 312 -9.16 -4.90 -21.35
N PRO A 313 -7.97 -5.38 -21.76
CA PRO A 313 -7.24 -6.41 -21.04
C PRO A 313 -6.97 -5.97 -19.59
N ARG A 314 -7.36 -6.80 -18.64
CA ARG A 314 -7.25 -6.50 -17.20
C ARG A 314 -6.24 -7.36 -16.49
N MET A 315 -6.26 -8.68 -16.71
CA MET A 315 -5.40 -9.61 -16.02
C MET A 315 -5.04 -10.84 -16.84
N LEU A 316 -4.03 -11.53 -16.36
CA LEU A 316 -3.71 -12.90 -16.76
C LEU A 316 -4.01 -13.86 -15.62
N THR A 317 -4.54 -15.03 -15.93
CA THR A 317 -4.59 -16.18 -15.03
C THR A 317 -3.79 -17.33 -15.60
N ALA A 318 -3.10 -18.07 -14.75
CA ALA A 318 -2.31 -19.23 -15.14
C ALA A 318 -2.79 -20.46 -14.37
N TYR A 319 -2.99 -21.56 -15.11
CA TYR A 319 -3.40 -22.85 -14.58
C TYR A 319 -2.32 -23.88 -14.88
N GLY A 320 -1.62 -24.29 -13.83
CA GLY A 320 -0.52 -25.22 -13.91
C GLY A 320 -0.90 -26.66 -13.60
N PRO A 321 0.08 -27.55 -13.55
CA PRO A 321 -0.11 -28.92 -13.12
C PRO A 321 -0.67 -29.03 -11.69
N GLN A 322 -1.40 -30.10 -11.40
CA GLN A 322 -1.92 -30.41 -10.05
C GLN A 322 -2.89 -29.35 -9.48
N GLY A 323 -3.54 -28.56 -10.33
CA GLY A 323 -4.46 -27.50 -9.91
C GLY A 323 -3.77 -26.23 -9.43
N ASP A 324 -2.51 -26.05 -9.79
CA ASP A 324 -1.78 -24.83 -9.48
C ASP A 324 -2.39 -23.62 -10.20
N PHE A 325 -2.45 -22.50 -9.50
CA PHE A 325 -3.14 -21.31 -9.96
C PHE A 325 -2.34 -20.05 -9.59
N ALA A 326 -2.17 -19.16 -10.55
CA ALA A 326 -1.61 -17.84 -10.32
C ALA A 326 -2.36 -16.78 -11.14
N LEU A 327 -2.23 -15.53 -10.76
CA LEU A 327 -2.78 -14.41 -11.51
C LEU A 327 -1.83 -13.22 -11.52
N LEU A 328 -1.98 -12.35 -12.52
CA LEU A 328 -1.21 -11.11 -12.68
C LEU A 328 -2.13 -10.00 -13.20
N ASP A 329 -2.23 -8.92 -12.43
CA ASP A 329 -2.93 -7.70 -12.83
C ASP A 329 -2.06 -6.93 -13.86
N LEU A 330 -2.59 -6.71 -15.06
CA LEU A 330 -1.90 -6.00 -16.14
C LEU A 330 -1.99 -4.47 -16.02
N THR A 331 -2.77 -3.95 -15.09
CA THR A 331 -2.97 -2.51 -14.91
C THR A 331 -2.04 -1.91 -13.87
N ARG A 332 -1.37 -2.74 -13.08
CA ARG A 332 -0.38 -2.30 -12.10
C ARG A 332 0.99 -2.15 -12.76
N ALA A 333 1.71 -1.11 -12.39
CA ALA A 333 3.12 -1.01 -12.75
C ALA A 333 3.88 -2.14 -12.02
N PRO A 334 4.51 -3.07 -12.74
CA PRO A 334 5.07 -4.28 -12.13
C PRO A 334 6.32 -4.01 -11.28
N VAL A 335 7.06 -2.94 -11.57
CA VAL A 335 8.25 -2.52 -10.84
C VAL A 335 8.28 -1.00 -10.82
N ASP A 336 8.37 -0.42 -9.65
CA ASP A 336 8.65 1.01 -9.52
C ASP A 336 10.13 1.25 -9.82
N LEU A 337 10.41 1.77 -11.01
CA LEU A 337 11.74 2.14 -11.46
C LEU A 337 11.94 3.67 -11.38
N SER A 338 11.13 4.37 -10.60
CA SER A 338 11.17 5.83 -10.51
C SER A 338 12.52 6.35 -10.02
N ASP A 339 13.21 5.60 -9.18
CA ASP A 339 14.53 5.94 -8.64
C ASP A 339 15.70 5.50 -9.53
N GLU A 340 15.41 4.70 -10.56
CA GLU A 340 16.43 4.26 -11.52
C GLU A 340 16.40 5.17 -12.76
N PRO A 341 17.55 5.54 -13.33
CA PRO A 341 17.62 6.39 -14.53
C PRO A 341 17.23 5.62 -15.80
N VAL A 342 16.26 4.75 -15.71
CA VAL A 342 15.65 3.98 -16.79
C VAL A 342 14.31 4.60 -17.19
N ALA A 343 14.24 5.92 -17.33
CA ALA A 343 13.09 6.56 -17.95
C ALA A 343 12.84 5.84 -19.28
N GLY A 344 11.74 5.09 -19.33
CA GLY A 344 11.42 4.22 -20.45
C GLY A 344 11.54 4.98 -21.76
N ARG A 345 12.43 4.52 -22.62
CA ARG A 345 12.46 4.99 -23.99
C ARG A 345 11.16 4.57 -24.66
N ALA A 346 10.56 5.48 -25.44
CA ALA A 346 9.42 5.12 -26.27
C ALA A 346 9.77 3.86 -27.09
N PRO A 347 8.79 2.94 -27.30
CA PRO A 347 9.02 1.77 -28.12
C PRO A 347 9.70 2.14 -29.43
N ALA A 348 10.68 1.34 -29.84
CA ALA A 348 11.38 1.58 -31.08
C ALA A 348 10.40 1.48 -32.26
N GLY A 349 10.42 2.44 -33.16
CA GLY A 349 9.67 2.37 -34.42
C GLY A 349 10.19 1.26 -35.33
N VAL A 350 9.80 1.31 -36.62
CA VAL A 350 10.25 0.33 -37.64
C VAL A 350 11.77 0.25 -37.75
N VAL A 351 12.46 1.34 -37.40
CA VAL A 351 13.92 1.41 -37.30
C VAL A 351 14.27 2.13 -36.01
N ASP A 352 15.09 1.49 -35.22
CA ASP A 352 15.70 2.08 -34.03
C ASP A 352 17.11 2.56 -34.34
N GLY A 353 17.42 3.81 -34.04
CA GLY A 353 18.71 4.43 -34.32
C GLY A 353 19.41 4.92 -33.09
N TYR A 354 20.66 4.53 -32.88
CA TYR A 354 21.55 5.08 -31.90
C TYR A 354 22.72 5.78 -32.58
N VAL A 355 22.86 7.09 -32.35
CA VAL A 355 23.92 7.90 -32.94
C VAL A 355 24.92 8.28 -31.86
N TYR A 356 26.19 8.09 -32.14
CA TYR A 356 27.26 8.51 -31.27
C TYR A 356 28.35 9.25 -32.04
N LEU A 357 29.01 10.18 -31.38
CA LEU A 357 30.03 11.04 -31.94
C LEU A 357 31.40 10.62 -31.40
N ASP A 358 32.46 10.92 -32.16
CA ASP A 358 33.83 10.67 -31.71
C ASP A 358 34.24 11.50 -30.48
N ARG A 359 33.56 12.65 -30.25
CA ARG A 359 33.76 13.54 -29.09
C ARG A 359 32.44 14.16 -28.64
N GLY A 360 32.39 14.59 -27.36
CA GLY A 360 31.24 15.31 -26.79
C GLY A 360 31.23 16.81 -27.08
N ILE A 361 32.35 17.41 -27.48
CA ILE A 361 32.50 18.87 -27.70
C ILE A 361 33.31 19.13 -28.95
N TYR A 362 32.81 20.05 -29.81
CA TYR A 362 33.46 20.52 -31.01
C TYR A 362 33.56 22.03 -31.05
N ARG A 363 34.59 22.55 -31.70
CA ARG A 363 34.72 23.97 -31.98
C ARG A 363 33.99 24.31 -33.28
N PRO A 364 33.51 25.55 -33.46
CA PRO A 364 32.94 25.98 -34.74
C PRO A 364 33.94 25.76 -35.90
N GLY A 365 33.47 25.05 -36.96
CA GLY A 365 34.26 24.72 -38.12
C GLY A 365 35.01 23.39 -38.09
N GLU A 366 35.01 22.66 -36.98
CA GLU A 366 35.58 21.32 -36.87
C GLU A 366 34.65 20.29 -37.56
N THR A 367 35.24 19.27 -38.14
CA THR A 367 34.53 18.13 -38.72
C THR A 367 34.00 17.22 -37.60
N VAL A 368 32.72 16.90 -37.62
CA VAL A 368 32.08 15.98 -36.72
C VAL A 368 32.05 14.59 -37.35
N HIS A 369 32.64 13.62 -36.68
CA HIS A 369 32.54 12.21 -37.10
C HIS A 369 31.41 11.55 -36.28
N ALA A 370 30.34 11.18 -36.96
CA ALA A 370 29.20 10.52 -36.36
C ALA A 370 29.10 9.07 -36.87
N SER A 371 28.80 8.17 -35.93
CA SER A 371 28.48 6.77 -36.26
C SER A 371 27.06 6.47 -35.80
N ALA A 372 26.33 5.70 -36.59
CA ALA A 372 24.96 5.30 -36.27
C ALA A 372 24.83 3.78 -36.27
N LEU A 373 24.17 3.25 -35.23
CA LEU A 373 23.69 1.87 -35.18
C LEU A 373 22.20 1.87 -35.51
N LEU A 374 21.82 1.19 -36.58
CA LEU A 374 20.42 1.02 -36.94
C LEU A 374 19.98 -0.41 -36.66
N ARG A 375 18.85 -0.54 -35.99
CA ARG A 375 18.22 -1.81 -35.62
C ARG A 375 16.79 -1.83 -36.09
N GLY A 376 16.37 -2.94 -36.68
CA GLY A 376 14.99 -3.24 -36.97
C GLY A 376 14.26 -3.89 -35.82
N PRO A 377 13.01 -4.35 -36.02
CA PRO A 377 12.25 -5.07 -34.99
C PRO A 377 13.05 -6.23 -34.38
N ALA A 378 12.88 -6.46 -33.09
CA ALA A 378 13.62 -7.46 -32.33
C ALA A 378 15.15 -7.28 -32.28
N GLY A 379 15.65 -6.06 -32.55
CA GLY A 379 17.09 -5.75 -32.54
C GLY A 379 17.88 -6.26 -33.73
N ALA A 380 17.23 -6.74 -34.80
CA ALA A 380 17.90 -7.20 -36.01
C ALA A 380 18.72 -6.07 -36.66
N ALA A 381 19.89 -6.38 -37.21
CA ALA A 381 20.67 -5.38 -37.92
C ALA A 381 19.96 -4.97 -39.23
N VAL A 382 19.89 -3.66 -39.49
CA VAL A 382 19.39 -3.13 -40.75
C VAL A 382 20.56 -3.08 -41.73
N THR A 383 20.67 -4.08 -42.63
CA THR A 383 21.81 -4.25 -43.51
C THR A 383 21.63 -3.60 -44.88
N ASP A 384 20.41 -3.32 -45.30
CA ASP A 384 20.04 -2.72 -46.57
C ASP A 384 20.28 -1.20 -46.65
N ARG A 385 20.59 -0.57 -45.49
CA ARG A 385 20.87 0.87 -45.37
C ARG A 385 22.31 1.17 -44.93
N ALA A 386 23.18 0.19 -44.94
CA ALA A 386 24.58 0.38 -44.61
C ALA A 386 25.28 1.15 -45.74
N GLY A 387 25.81 2.34 -45.46
CA GLY A 387 26.61 3.11 -46.41
C GLY A 387 25.88 4.23 -47.14
N ALA A 388 24.71 4.71 -46.63
CA ALA A 388 24.10 5.94 -47.11
C ALA A 388 24.70 7.18 -46.41
#